data_e19df9b5438a74fec8918ccd04cc2d05
#
_entry.id   e19df9b5438a74fec8918ccd04cc2d05
#
_cell.length_a   1.000
_cell.length_b   1.000
_cell.length_c   1.000
_cell.angle_alpha   90.00
_cell.angle_beta   90.00
_cell.angle_gamma   90.00
#
_symmetry.space_group_name_H-M   'P 1'
#
loop_
_entity.id
_entity.type
_entity.pdbx_description
1 polymer ?
#
loop_
_entity_poly.entity_id
_entity_poly.type
_entity_poly.pdbx_seq_one_letter_code
_entity_poly.pdbx_strand_id
1 'polypeptide(L)'
;ASPDPQAFRPPEEGPNVLQVSLPTNFKVARFESEADTARLRELAADIEGAGLDIDGETVALPVKLKLHESVFVPLAKWAMLLTGNYRCVTSEGPRSIREAVHGDAALSREVYDWVRGVCIAIGANEADLVPFEKYAAAAEGLSKPSSAARALYAGAPAIERVDLLVHSIAAGL
;
A
#
# COMPACT_ATOMS: atom_id res chain seq x y z
N ALA A 1 0.58 -5.03 10.93
CA ALA A 1 1.50 -5.72 10.03
C ALA A 1 0.71 -6.64 9.10
N SER A 2 1.13 -6.76 7.84
CA SER A 2 0.50 -7.73 6.93
C SER A 2 0.72 -9.15 7.44
N PRO A 3 -0.30 -10.02 7.45
CA PRO A 3 -0.14 -11.43 7.82
C PRO A 3 0.71 -12.19 6.79
N ASP A 4 0.77 -11.69 5.54
CA ASP A 4 1.58 -12.22 4.46
C ASP A 4 2.55 -11.14 4.00
N PRO A 5 3.72 -11.00 4.60
CA PRO A 5 4.72 -10.05 4.11
C PRO A 5 5.08 -10.38 2.66
N GLN A 6 5.26 -9.35 1.85
CA GLN A 6 5.60 -9.50 0.43
C GLN A 6 7.05 -9.95 0.24
N ALA A 7 7.91 -9.66 1.20
CA ALA A 7 9.29 -10.12 1.27
C ALA A 7 9.60 -10.53 2.71
N PHE A 8 10.10 -11.73 2.90
CA PHE A 8 10.49 -12.25 4.21
C PHE A 8 11.46 -13.42 4.07
N ARG A 9 12.19 -13.72 5.13
CA ARG A 9 12.97 -14.94 5.24
C ARG A 9 12.11 -16.02 5.91
N PRO A 10 11.83 -17.16 5.22
CA PRO A 10 11.17 -18.28 5.86
C PRO A 10 12.02 -18.81 7.05
N PRO A 11 11.43 -19.12 8.20
CA PRO A 11 12.17 -19.59 9.39
C PRO A 11 12.96 -20.88 9.16
N GLU A 12 12.47 -21.74 8.29
CA GLU A 12 13.04 -23.04 7.93
C GLU A 12 14.20 -22.95 6.94
N GLU A 13 14.37 -21.81 6.29
CA GLU A 13 15.38 -21.59 5.25
C GLU A 13 16.68 -20.99 5.81
N GLY A 14 17.74 -21.07 5.04
CA GLY A 14 19.05 -20.47 5.37
C GLY A 14 18.98 -18.96 5.53
N PRO A 15 20.02 -18.35 6.18
CA PRO A 15 20.01 -16.92 6.48
C PRO A 15 20.05 -16.01 5.24
N ASN A 16 20.46 -16.56 4.09
CA ASN A 16 20.60 -15.90 2.81
C ASN A 16 19.39 -16.11 1.87
N VAL A 17 18.31 -16.76 2.36
CA VAL A 17 17.10 -16.95 1.57
C VAL A 17 16.11 -15.83 1.85
N LEU A 18 15.70 -15.12 0.80
CA LEU A 18 14.63 -14.13 0.82
C LEU A 18 13.52 -14.58 -0.12
N GLN A 19 12.35 -14.88 0.43
CA GLN A 19 11.16 -15.15 -0.36
C GLN A 19 10.46 -13.83 -0.69
N VAL A 20 10.24 -13.56 -1.99
CA VAL A 20 9.58 -12.35 -2.48
C VAL A 20 8.37 -12.76 -3.33
N SER A 21 7.18 -12.44 -2.85
CA SER A 21 5.94 -12.71 -3.58
C SER A 21 5.66 -11.64 -4.65
N LEU A 22 6.05 -10.39 -4.37
CA LEU A 22 5.90 -9.25 -5.28
C LEU A 22 7.08 -8.30 -5.07
N PRO A 23 7.54 -7.57 -6.11
CA PRO A 23 8.49 -6.48 -5.93
C PRO A 23 7.97 -5.48 -4.90
N THR A 24 8.76 -5.23 -3.87
CA THR A 24 8.34 -4.39 -2.75
C THR A 24 8.79 -2.95 -2.96
N ASN A 25 7.82 -2.04 -3.04
CA ASN A 25 8.07 -0.62 -3.13
C ASN A 25 7.55 0.09 -1.87
N PHE A 26 8.47 0.62 -1.08
CA PHE A 26 8.13 1.53 0.01
C PHE A 26 8.06 2.95 -0.54
N LYS A 27 6.98 3.66 -0.27
CA LYS A 27 6.82 5.07 -0.60
C LYS A 27 6.87 5.88 0.68
N VAL A 28 7.75 6.85 0.73
CA VAL A 28 7.90 7.77 1.86
C VAL A 28 7.91 9.21 1.35
N ALA A 29 7.50 10.14 2.19
CA ALA A 29 7.66 11.57 1.93
C ALA A 29 8.95 12.06 2.57
N ARG A 30 9.48 13.17 2.06
CA ARG A 30 10.58 13.89 2.69
C ARG A 30 10.19 14.38 4.08
N PHE A 31 11.19 14.55 4.93
CA PHE A 31 11.04 15.30 6.19
C PHE A 31 11.12 16.81 5.93
N GLU A 32 10.71 17.62 6.90
CA GLU A 32 10.97 19.06 6.87
C GLU A 32 12.48 19.34 6.94
N SER A 33 13.20 18.57 7.75
CA SER A 33 14.67 18.60 7.84
C SER A 33 15.31 18.02 6.59
N GLU A 34 16.10 18.82 5.89
CA GLU A 34 16.87 18.33 4.73
C GLU A 34 17.96 17.32 5.13
N ALA A 35 18.54 17.47 6.34
CA ALA A 35 19.52 16.51 6.85
C ALA A 35 18.92 15.11 7.05
N ASP A 36 17.67 15.03 7.56
CA ASP A 36 16.99 13.76 7.73
C ASP A 36 16.49 13.20 6.38
N THR A 37 16.08 14.08 5.47
CA THR A 37 15.73 13.69 4.09
C THR A 37 16.94 13.13 3.34
N ALA A 38 18.13 13.69 3.54
CA ALA A 38 19.35 13.17 2.96
C ALA A 38 19.64 11.73 3.41
N ARG A 39 19.42 11.42 4.70
CA ARG A 39 19.53 10.03 5.22
C ARG A 39 18.58 9.06 4.53
N LEU A 40 17.33 9.51 4.22
CA LEU A 40 16.40 8.68 3.44
C LEU A 40 16.89 8.44 2.02
N ARG A 41 17.56 9.42 1.38
CA ARG A 41 18.14 9.25 0.06
C ARG A 41 19.31 8.28 0.09
N GLU A 42 20.18 8.37 1.11
CA GLU A 42 21.27 7.41 1.33
C GLU A 42 20.70 6.00 1.50
N LEU A 43 19.72 5.81 2.37
CA LEU A 43 19.05 4.53 2.56
C LEU A 43 18.41 3.99 1.27
N ALA A 44 17.78 4.87 0.48
CA ALA A 44 17.22 4.47 -0.81
C ALA A 44 18.29 4.01 -1.80
N ALA A 45 19.44 4.68 -1.83
CA ALA A 45 20.60 4.29 -2.65
C ALA A 45 21.22 2.97 -2.18
N ASP A 46 21.35 2.77 -0.86
CA ASP A 46 21.87 1.52 -0.28
C ASP A 46 20.95 0.33 -0.62
N ILE A 47 19.63 0.52 -0.51
CA ILE A 47 18.65 -0.52 -0.87
C ILE A 47 18.71 -0.83 -2.37
N GLU A 48 18.85 0.19 -3.22
CA GLU A 48 18.90 0.01 -4.67
C GLU A 48 20.24 -0.63 -5.12
N GLY A 49 21.33 -0.32 -4.40
CA GLY A 49 22.65 -0.92 -4.64
C GLY A 49 22.83 -2.30 -4.00
N ALA A 50 21.90 -2.71 -3.13
CA ALA A 50 21.99 -4.02 -2.48
C ALA A 50 21.72 -5.14 -3.48
N GLY A 51 22.56 -6.17 -3.44
CA GLY A 51 22.42 -7.38 -4.24
C GLY A 51 22.70 -8.63 -3.42
N LEU A 52 22.30 -9.75 -3.95
CA LEU A 52 22.60 -11.07 -3.43
C LEU A 52 23.53 -11.79 -4.40
N ASP A 53 24.68 -12.23 -3.93
CA ASP A 53 25.59 -13.04 -4.75
C ASP A 53 25.11 -14.50 -4.77
N ILE A 54 24.79 -14.96 -5.97
CA ILE A 54 24.34 -16.33 -6.23
C ILE A 54 25.28 -16.90 -7.31
N ASP A 55 26.05 -17.91 -6.96
CA ASP A 55 26.98 -18.61 -7.87
C ASP A 55 27.94 -17.67 -8.63
N GLY A 56 28.34 -16.54 -8.00
CA GLY A 56 29.24 -15.55 -8.59
C GLY A 56 28.56 -14.49 -9.44
N GLU A 57 27.23 -14.49 -9.50
CA GLU A 57 26.42 -13.43 -10.11
C GLU A 57 25.71 -12.60 -9.03
N THR A 58 25.81 -11.28 -9.13
CA THR A 58 25.06 -10.38 -8.23
C THR A 58 23.65 -10.14 -8.77
N VAL A 59 22.66 -10.62 -8.04
CA VAL A 59 21.25 -10.43 -8.35
C VAL A 59 20.68 -9.25 -7.56
N ALA A 60 20.10 -8.26 -8.25
CA ALA A 60 19.47 -7.12 -7.62
C ALA A 60 18.24 -7.55 -6.82
N LEU A 61 18.09 -7.01 -5.61
CA LEU A 61 16.91 -7.26 -4.79
C LEU A 61 15.68 -6.53 -5.36
N PRO A 62 14.50 -7.17 -5.41
CA PRO A 62 13.27 -6.55 -5.91
C PRO A 62 12.62 -5.67 -4.84
N VAL A 63 13.42 -4.83 -4.19
CA VAL A 63 12.99 -3.90 -3.12
C VAL A 63 13.44 -2.50 -3.49
N LYS A 64 12.55 -1.52 -3.33
CA LYS A 64 12.85 -0.10 -3.57
C LYS A 64 12.25 0.78 -2.49
N LEU A 65 13.02 1.77 -2.04
CA LEU A 65 12.52 2.89 -1.27
C LEU A 65 12.37 4.10 -2.19
N LYS A 66 11.13 4.56 -2.37
CA LYS A 66 10.81 5.72 -3.22
C LYS A 66 10.50 6.92 -2.36
N LEU A 67 11.40 7.89 -2.38
CA LEU A 67 11.21 9.18 -1.71
C LEU A 67 10.42 10.12 -2.62
N HIS A 68 9.40 10.77 -2.05
CA HIS A 68 8.53 11.73 -2.72
C HIS A 68 8.58 13.08 -2.01
N GLU A 69 8.46 14.16 -2.76
CA GLU A 69 8.41 15.52 -2.22
C GLU A 69 7.11 15.82 -1.48
N SER A 70 6.01 15.18 -1.87
CA SER A 70 4.69 15.37 -1.27
C SER A 70 4.30 14.20 -0.37
N VAL A 71 3.83 14.48 0.84
CA VAL A 71 3.24 13.50 1.76
C VAL A 71 1.99 12.83 1.16
N PHE A 72 1.30 13.50 0.25
CA PHE A 72 0.08 13.00 -0.36
C PHE A 72 0.31 11.85 -1.35
N VAL A 73 1.52 11.70 -1.90
CA VAL A 73 1.84 10.54 -2.75
C VAL A 73 1.77 9.22 -1.96
N PRO A 74 2.34 9.06 -0.77
CA PRO A 74 2.06 7.91 0.11
C PRO A 74 0.59 7.81 0.52
N LEU A 75 -0.06 8.91 0.86
CA LEU A 75 -1.46 8.96 1.30
C LEU A 75 -2.47 8.68 0.18
N ALA A 76 -2.08 8.71 -1.09
CA ALA A 76 -2.93 8.32 -2.21
C ALA A 76 -3.49 6.88 -2.07
N LYS A 77 -2.87 6.04 -1.23
CA LYS A 77 -3.40 4.71 -0.89
C LYS A 77 -4.69 4.75 -0.08
N TRP A 78 -5.03 5.83 0.58
CA TRP A 78 -6.28 5.91 1.38
C TRP A 78 -7.52 5.59 0.55
N ALA A 79 -7.62 6.18 -0.64
CA ALA A 79 -8.74 5.91 -1.54
C ALA A 79 -8.82 4.41 -1.91
N MET A 80 -7.68 3.77 -2.18
CA MET A 80 -7.62 2.33 -2.49
C MET A 80 -8.01 1.47 -1.28
N LEU A 81 -7.58 1.86 -0.07
CA LEU A 81 -7.90 1.13 1.16
C LEU A 81 -9.41 1.14 1.44
N LEU A 82 -10.04 2.31 1.36
CA LEU A 82 -11.47 2.44 1.64
C LEU A 82 -12.32 1.80 0.53
N THR A 83 -11.93 1.96 -0.73
CA THR A 83 -12.71 1.45 -1.87
C THR A 83 -12.60 -0.06 -2.05
N GLY A 84 -11.41 -0.63 -1.88
CA GLY A 84 -11.16 -2.05 -2.15
C GLY A 84 -10.84 -2.84 -0.89
N ASN A 85 -9.77 -2.45 -0.17
CA ASN A 85 -9.20 -3.32 0.85
C ASN A 85 -10.15 -3.62 2.00
N TYR A 86 -10.81 -2.62 2.58
CA TYR A 86 -11.76 -2.82 3.68
C TYR A 86 -13.09 -3.41 3.22
N ARG A 87 -13.50 -3.14 1.98
CA ARG A 87 -14.70 -3.73 1.39
C ARG A 87 -14.53 -5.21 1.00
N CYS A 88 -13.32 -5.78 1.16
CA CYS A 88 -13.13 -7.23 1.15
C CYS A 88 -13.75 -7.94 2.35
N VAL A 89 -14.07 -7.23 3.42
CA VAL A 89 -14.73 -7.78 4.61
C VAL A 89 -16.24 -7.69 4.41
N THR A 90 -16.93 -8.82 4.46
CA THR A 90 -18.40 -8.89 4.36
C THR A 90 -18.98 -9.77 5.47
N SER A 91 -20.27 -9.72 5.71
CA SER A 91 -20.96 -10.58 6.68
C SER A 91 -20.92 -12.08 6.29
N GLU A 92 -20.76 -12.36 5.00
CA GLU A 92 -20.79 -13.72 4.46
C GLU A 92 -19.41 -14.35 4.32
N GLY A 93 -18.35 -13.54 4.49
CA GLY A 93 -16.96 -13.98 4.35
C GLY A 93 -16.11 -13.00 3.55
N PRO A 94 -14.82 -13.31 3.34
CA PRO A 94 -13.94 -12.45 2.58
C PRO A 94 -14.20 -12.56 1.08
N ARG A 95 -14.22 -11.43 0.38
CA ARG A 95 -14.19 -11.38 -1.09
C ARG A 95 -12.87 -10.81 -1.60
N SER A 96 -12.55 -11.05 -2.87
CA SER A 96 -11.36 -10.50 -3.51
C SER A 96 -11.42 -8.97 -3.65
N ILE A 97 -10.25 -8.32 -3.81
CA ILE A 97 -10.23 -6.87 -4.10
C ILE A 97 -10.92 -6.60 -5.44
N ARG A 98 -10.75 -7.47 -6.45
CA ARG A 98 -11.47 -7.37 -7.72
C ARG A 98 -12.98 -7.28 -7.51
N GLU A 99 -13.56 -8.23 -6.78
CA GLU A 99 -15.00 -8.24 -6.48
C GLU A 99 -15.44 -7.01 -5.66
N ALA A 100 -14.61 -6.58 -4.71
CA ALA A 100 -14.90 -5.40 -3.91
C ALA A 100 -14.96 -4.11 -4.76
N VAL A 101 -14.11 -4.00 -5.79
CA VAL A 101 -14.03 -2.82 -6.65
C VAL A 101 -15.02 -2.88 -7.79
N HIS A 102 -15.14 -4.02 -8.47
CA HIS A 102 -15.93 -4.16 -9.70
C HIS A 102 -17.34 -4.68 -9.49
N GLY A 103 -17.65 -5.30 -8.35
CA GLY A 103 -19.00 -5.76 -8.04
C GLY A 103 -20.04 -4.64 -7.99
N ASP A 104 -19.59 -3.43 -7.60
CA ASP A 104 -20.37 -2.19 -7.72
C ASP A 104 -19.38 -1.05 -8.07
N ALA A 105 -19.18 -0.85 -9.35
CA ALA A 105 -18.22 0.13 -9.85
C ALA A 105 -18.65 1.58 -9.60
N ALA A 106 -19.97 1.84 -9.55
CA ALA A 106 -20.51 3.17 -9.28
C ALA A 106 -20.22 3.58 -7.84
N LEU A 107 -20.57 2.75 -6.87
CA LEU A 107 -20.26 2.96 -5.46
C LEU A 107 -18.74 3.01 -5.22
N SER A 108 -17.96 2.19 -5.93
CA SER A 108 -16.52 2.19 -5.80
C SER A 108 -15.92 3.52 -6.25
N ARG A 109 -16.40 4.10 -7.33
CA ARG A 109 -16.01 5.42 -7.81
C ARG A 109 -16.40 6.51 -6.80
N GLU A 110 -17.64 6.47 -6.30
CA GLU A 110 -18.12 7.45 -5.32
C GLU A 110 -17.24 7.48 -4.07
N VAL A 111 -16.96 6.32 -3.47
CA VAL A 111 -16.09 6.22 -2.29
C VAL A 111 -14.67 6.69 -2.62
N TYR A 112 -14.13 6.30 -3.76
CA TYR A 112 -12.78 6.66 -4.17
C TYR A 112 -12.63 8.17 -4.34
N ASP A 113 -13.57 8.80 -5.07
CA ASP A 113 -13.54 10.23 -5.37
C ASP A 113 -13.83 11.06 -4.12
N TRP A 114 -14.68 10.57 -3.19
CA TRP A 114 -14.87 11.19 -1.90
C TRP A 114 -13.57 11.25 -1.08
N VAL A 115 -12.82 10.15 -0.99
CA VAL A 115 -11.53 10.13 -0.27
C VAL A 115 -10.51 11.04 -0.94
N ARG A 116 -10.46 11.07 -2.29
CA ARG A 116 -9.62 12.03 -3.02
C ARG A 116 -9.99 13.47 -2.68
N GLY A 117 -11.29 13.78 -2.62
CA GLY A 117 -11.80 15.08 -2.21
C GLY A 117 -11.33 15.49 -0.80
N VAL A 118 -11.32 14.55 0.16
CA VAL A 118 -10.77 14.79 1.50
C VAL A 118 -9.27 15.12 1.42
N CYS A 119 -8.49 14.35 0.64
CA CYS A 119 -7.07 14.64 0.45
C CYS A 119 -6.84 16.03 -0.15
N ILE A 120 -7.63 16.43 -1.15
CA ILE A 120 -7.54 17.77 -1.77
C ILE A 120 -7.89 18.86 -0.74
N ALA A 121 -8.94 18.67 0.05
CA ALA A 121 -9.36 19.63 1.07
C ALA A 121 -8.29 19.88 2.14
N ILE A 122 -7.44 18.89 2.44
CA ILE A 122 -6.31 19.04 3.36
C ILE A 122 -5.00 19.42 2.66
N GLY A 123 -5.03 19.80 1.38
CA GLY A 123 -3.92 20.41 0.68
C GLY A 123 -3.20 19.53 -0.37
N ALA A 124 -3.74 18.36 -0.73
CA ALA A 124 -3.16 17.55 -1.80
C ALA A 124 -3.32 18.22 -3.17
N ASN A 125 -2.28 18.14 -3.99
CA ASN A 125 -2.43 18.40 -5.41
C ASN A 125 -3.07 17.19 -6.11
N GLU A 126 -3.94 17.42 -7.05
CA GLU A 126 -4.59 16.35 -7.80
C GLU A 126 -3.59 15.43 -8.51
N ALA A 127 -2.46 15.98 -8.97
CA ALA A 127 -1.38 15.24 -9.61
C ALA A 127 -0.67 14.23 -8.68
N ASP A 128 -0.74 14.42 -7.36
CA ASP A 128 -0.17 13.50 -6.37
C ASP A 128 -1.07 12.27 -6.13
N LEU A 129 -2.33 12.36 -6.54
CA LEU A 129 -3.35 11.35 -6.32
C LEU A 129 -3.51 10.43 -7.53
N VAL A 130 -3.81 9.17 -7.27
CA VAL A 130 -4.03 8.19 -8.34
C VAL A 130 -5.47 8.33 -8.86
N PRO A 131 -5.72 8.43 -10.18
CA PRO A 131 -7.07 8.40 -10.73
C PRO A 131 -7.77 7.06 -10.47
N PHE A 132 -9.10 7.09 -10.29
CA PHE A 132 -9.89 5.87 -10.06
C PHE A 132 -9.70 4.83 -11.17
N GLU A 133 -9.69 5.24 -12.43
CA GLU A 133 -9.54 4.36 -13.59
C GLU A 133 -8.25 3.54 -13.51
N LYS A 134 -7.16 4.17 -13.10
CA LYS A 134 -5.87 3.50 -12.93
C LYS A 134 -5.91 2.47 -11.82
N TYR A 135 -6.58 2.80 -10.71
CA TYR A 135 -6.77 1.86 -9.61
C TYR A 135 -7.70 0.70 -10.00
N ALA A 136 -8.84 0.99 -10.63
CA ALA A 136 -9.79 -0.02 -11.08
C ALA A 136 -9.12 -1.02 -12.06
N ALA A 137 -8.37 -0.52 -13.04
CA ALA A 137 -7.61 -1.38 -13.95
C ALA A 137 -6.61 -2.29 -13.22
N ALA A 138 -5.90 -1.76 -12.22
CA ALA A 138 -4.99 -2.56 -11.41
C ALA A 138 -5.73 -3.61 -10.55
N ALA A 139 -6.93 -3.30 -10.08
CA ALA A 139 -7.74 -4.18 -9.26
C ALA A 139 -8.25 -5.43 -10.01
N GLU A 140 -8.34 -5.39 -11.34
CA GLU A 140 -8.67 -6.56 -12.17
C GLU A 140 -7.74 -7.75 -11.90
N GLY A 141 -6.46 -7.51 -11.66
CA GLY A 141 -5.46 -8.53 -11.34
C GLY A 141 -5.51 -9.03 -9.89
N LEU A 142 -6.28 -8.38 -8.99
CA LEU A 142 -6.27 -8.66 -7.56
C LEU A 142 -7.35 -9.66 -7.15
N SER A 143 -7.12 -10.93 -7.47
CA SER A 143 -8.05 -12.05 -7.24
C SER A 143 -8.11 -12.55 -5.79
N LYS A 144 -7.25 -12.03 -4.89
CA LYS A 144 -7.24 -12.42 -3.47
C LYS A 144 -7.88 -11.33 -2.60
N PRO A 145 -8.41 -11.69 -1.42
CA PRO A 145 -8.80 -10.71 -0.42
C PRO A 145 -7.61 -9.84 0.03
N SER A 146 -7.89 -8.64 0.52
CA SER A 146 -6.86 -7.77 1.07
C SER A 146 -6.16 -8.39 2.28
N SER A 147 -4.95 -7.92 2.59
CA SER A 147 -4.23 -8.35 3.79
C SER A 147 -5.01 -8.08 5.08
N ALA A 148 -5.74 -6.96 5.15
CA ALA A 148 -6.60 -6.64 6.27
C ALA A 148 -7.74 -7.67 6.43
N ALA A 149 -8.41 -8.03 5.34
CA ALA A 149 -9.45 -9.06 5.37
C ALA A 149 -8.87 -10.43 5.77
N ARG A 150 -7.76 -10.83 5.16
CA ARG A 150 -7.11 -12.11 5.53
C ARG A 150 -6.70 -12.15 7.00
N ALA A 151 -6.13 -11.06 7.53
CA ALA A 151 -5.77 -10.98 8.95
C ALA A 151 -6.99 -11.13 9.85
N LEU A 152 -8.07 -10.41 9.56
CA LEU A 152 -9.31 -10.47 10.35
C LEU A 152 -9.92 -11.87 10.34
N TYR A 153 -10.03 -12.51 9.18
CA TYR A 153 -10.58 -13.87 9.07
C TYR A 153 -9.63 -14.96 9.59
N ALA A 154 -8.34 -14.66 9.73
CA ALA A 154 -7.39 -15.52 10.44
C ALA A 154 -7.42 -15.35 11.98
N GLY A 155 -8.33 -14.52 12.50
CA GLY A 155 -8.50 -14.32 13.94
C GLY A 155 -7.65 -13.20 14.53
N ALA A 156 -7.11 -12.29 13.72
CA ALA A 156 -6.42 -11.11 14.26
C ALA A 156 -7.39 -10.28 15.11
N PRO A 157 -6.99 -9.84 16.31
CA PRO A 157 -7.87 -9.11 17.23
C PRO A 157 -8.19 -7.70 16.74
N ALA A 158 -7.36 -7.15 15.83
CA ALA A 158 -7.53 -5.83 15.26
C ALA A 158 -6.81 -5.73 13.91
N ILE A 159 -7.27 -4.80 13.08
CA ILE A 159 -6.62 -4.37 11.84
C ILE A 159 -6.44 -2.86 11.86
N GLU A 160 -5.60 -2.35 10.98
CA GLU A 160 -5.48 -0.90 10.75
C GLU A 160 -6.83 -0.31 10.31
N ARG A 161 -7.15 0.86 10.85
CA ARG A 161 -8.42 1.56 10.62
C ARG A 161 -8.20 2.93 10.01
N VAL A 162 -7.63 2.95 8.80
CA VAL A 162 -7.46 4.20 8.02
C VAL A 162 -8.81 4.83 7.68
N ASP A 163 -9.87 4.04 7.55
CA ASP A 163 -11.23 4.51 7.37
C ASP A 163 -11.69 5.42 8.52
N LEU A 164 -11.38 5.07 9.77
CA LEU A 164 -11.67 5.92 10.92
C LEU A 164 -10.87 7.22 10.90
N LEU A 165 -9.59 7.16 10.51
CA LEU A 165 -8.75 8.34 10.36
C LEU A 165 -9.32 9.29 9.30
N VAL A 166 -9.62 8.78 8.11
CA VAL A 166 -10.17 9.58 7.00
C VAL A 166 -11.53 10.17 7.40
N HIS A 167 -12.40 9.37 8.05
CA HIS A 167 -13.68 9.86 8.54
C HIS A 167 -13.52 10.99 9.57
N SER A 168 -12.58 10.84 10.52
CA SER A 168 -12.32 11.86 11.55
C SER A 168 -11.80 13.16 10.94
N ILE A 169 -10.93 13.07 9.92
CA ILE A 169 -10.46 14.24 9.18
C ILE A 169 -11.63 14.91 8.44
N ALA A 170 -12.43 14.14 7.71
CA ALA A 170 -13.58 14.67 6.97
C ALA A 170 -14.62 15.32 7.86
N ALA A 171 -14.80 14.83 9.10
CA ALA A 171 -15.72 15.43 10.07
C ALA A 171 -15.21 16.76 10.64
N GLY A 172 -13.93 17.06 10.50
CA GLY A 172 -13.31 18.32 10.93
C GLY A 172 -13.19 19.38 9.82
N LEU A 173 -13.53 19.04 8.59
CA LEU A 173 -13.54 19.94 7.42
C LEU A 173 -14.87 20.63 7.26
#